data_82ecf768240abfd83ca6d806aba0cfa0
#
_entry.id   82ecf768240abfd83ca6d806aba0cfa0
#
_cell.length_a   1.000
_cell.length_b   1.000
_cell.length_c   1.000
_cell.angle_alpha   90.00
_cell.angle_beta   90.00
_cell.angle_gamma   90.00
#
_symmetry.space_group_name_H-M   'P 1'
#
loop_
_entity.id
_entity.type
_entity.pdbx_description
1 polymer ?
#
loop_
_entity_poly.entity_id
_entity_poly.type
_entity_poly.pdbx_seq_one_letter_code
_entity_poly.pdbx_strand_id
1 'polypeptide(L)'
;MKKKLLYIDHSFHNKTKSAQFLEELLCSAYDVETCDFDPYDKNPDIIFDSFTGRDFDVLVLFQVMPNIKKLKEQISFKYPVFFPMFDASGGLDDAFWEQYREFNIINFSYSLHKRLLKLGLSSYYIQYFPKPIETFDFGDPAHVFFWQRVTDLGIDMVEKLLKKNSYNRIHLHRVLDPFQTFRSPSRCIADKVEYSDWYDTREEMLKDVESYAFYIAPRLYEGIGMSFLEAMAMGRCVIAPNFPTMNEYIVHGENGFLYDYHYPKSIRINNIDRIQKNAYEYVKEGYAQWEVNKYKILDWLEAPLGGSVPLPMEKQKKEFIIKKYTFCGKFPLLILESKPYKRYYKLFGSWCVWKCKRKGNKIIFYLFGFIPVWKASYW
;
A
#
# COMPACT_ATOMS: atom_id res chain seq x y z
N MET A 1 -21.66 31.30 -2.89
CA MET A 1 -20.20 31.24 -2.90
C MET A 1 -19.78 29.83 -2.49
N LYS A 2 -18.74 29.27 -3.11
CA LYS A 2 -18.14 28.02 -2.61
C LYS A 2 -17.51 28.27 -1.23
N LYS A 3 -17.48 27.25 -0.36
CA LYS A 3 -16.77 27.30 0.90
C LYS A 3 -15.26 27.32 0.66
N LYS A 4 -14.51 27.99 1.51
CA LYS A 4 -13.04 28.09 1.41
C LYS A 4 -12.38 26.86 2.01
N LEU A 5 -11.45 26.28 1.29
CA LEU A 5 -10.67 25.11 1.72
C LEU A 5 -9.18 25.42 1.60
N LEU A 6 -8.43 25.21 2.68
CA LEU A 6 -6.97 25.20 2.65
C LEU A 6 -6.48 23.76 2.48
N TYR A 7 -5.79 23.50 1.37
CA TYR A 7 -5.19 22.22 1.05
C TYR A 7 -3.68 22.28 1.25
N ILE A 8 -3.19 21.61 2.29
CA ILE A 8 -1.77 21.53 2.63
C ILE A 8 -1.23 20.19 2.16
N ASP A 9 -0.33 20.24 1.19
CA ASP A 9 0.22 19.07 0.53
C ASP A 9 1.76 19.08 0.54
N HIS A 10 2.35 17.93 0.33
CA HIS A 10 3.79 17.81 0.21
C HIS A 10 4.26 18.44 -1.12
N SER A 11 5.20 19.38 -1.04
CA SER A 11 5.74 20.14 -2.20
C SER A 11 6.22 19.24 -3.36
N PHE A 12 6.69 18.01 -3.05
CA PHE A 12 7.10 17.04 -4.06
C PHE A 12 5.97 16.56 -4.98
N HIS A 13 4.71 16.65 -4.54
CA HIS A 13 3.56 16.26 -5.37
C HIS A 13 3.34 17.19 -6.56
N ASN A 14 3.84 18.42 -6.50
CA ASN A 14 3.85 19.34 -7.66
C ASN A 14 4.62 18.77 -8.85
N LYS A 15 5.69 18.00 -8.56
CA LYS A 15 6.50 17.35 -9.59
C LYS A 15 5.88 16.03 -10.06
N THR A 16 5.36 15.20 -9.14
CA THR A 16 4.89 13.85 -9.46
C THR A 16 3.43 13.78 -9.88
N LYS A 17 2.65 14.84 -9.58
CA LYS A 17 1.19 14.91 -9.79
C LYS A 17 0.41 13.77 -9.12
N SER A 18 1.00 13.13 -8.11
CA SER A 18 0.40 11.98 -7.43
C SER A 18 -0.81 12.32 -6.55
N ALA A 19 -1.01 13.61 -6.20
CA ALA A 19 -2.15 14.10 -5.44
C ALA A 19 -3.26 14.72 -6.32
N GLN A 20 -3.04 14.83 -7.64
CA GLN A 20 -3.92 15.55 -8.56
C GLN A 20 -5.37 15.05 -8.52
N PHE A 21 -5.59 13.75 -8.39
CA PHE A 21 -6.93 13.15 -8.32
C PHE A 21 -7.78 13.70 -7.15
N LEU A 22 -7.13 14.03 -6.02
CA LEU A 22 -7.80 14.61 -4.86
C LEU A 22 -7.99 16.10 -5.03
N GLU A 23 -6.97 16.81 -5.50
CA GLU A 23 -7.05 18.24 -5.75
C GLU A 23 -8.19 18.58 -6.74
N GLU A 24 -8.29 17.86 -7.85
CA GLU A 24 -9.39 17.99 -8.82
C GLU A 24 -10.77 17.76 -8.18
N LEU A 25 -10.88 16.74 -7.33
CA LEU A 25 -12.12 16.46 -6.60
C LEU A 25 -12.47 17.59 -5.65
N LEU A 26 -11.51 18.13 -4.88
CA LEU A 26 -11.73 19.23 -3.94
C LEU A 26 -12.13 20.52 -4.70
N CYS A 27 -11.43 20.86 -5.78
CA CYS A 27 -11.72 22.03 -6.62
C CYS A 27 -13.12 21.97 -7.25
N SER A 28 -13.69 20.78 -7.45
CA SER A 28 -15.04 20.63 -7.96
C SER A 28 -16.11 21.22 -7.00
N ALA A 29 -15.88 21.13 -5.68
CA ALA A 29 -16.84 21.50 -4.64
C ALA A 29 -16.45 22.76 -3.84
N TYR A 30 -15.17 23.06 -3.68
CA TYR A 30 -14.64 24.13 -2.83
C TYR A 30 -13.89 25.20 -3.62
N ASP A 31 -13.72 26.36 -3.00
CA ASP A 31 -12.72 27.38 -3.37
C ASP A 31 -11.41 26.99 -2.67
N VAL A 32 -10.53 26.32 -3.41
CA VAL A 32 -9.33 25.66 -2.85
C VAL A 32 -8.14 26.60 -2.95
N GLU A 33 -7.50 26.83 -1.83
CA GLU A 33 -6.18 27.44 -1.76
C GLU A 33 -5.15 26.38 -1.34
N THR A 34 -4.05 26.30 -2.08
CA THR A 34 -3.00 25.31 -1.85
C THR A 34 -1.84 25.87 -1.06
N CYS A 35 -1.26 25.05 -0.19
CA CYS A 35 -0.06 25.36 0.58
C CYS A 35 0.94 24.20 0.40
N ASP A 36 2.08 24.50 -0.22
CA ASP A 36 3.15 23.55 -0.49
C ASP A 36 4.04 23.39 0.74
N PHE A 37 3.84 22.33 1.49
CA PHE A 37 4.60 22.03 2.71
C PHE A 37 5.80 21.13 2.38
N ASP A 38 7.00 21.56 2.76
CA ASP A 38 8.21 20.74 2.66
C ASP A 38 8.66 20.27 4.06
N PRO A 39 8.44 19.00 4.43
CA PRO A 39 8.84 18.48 5.73
C PRO A 39 10.37 18.40 5.93
N TYR A 40 11.16 18.55 4.86
CA TYR A 40 12.62 18.54 4.90
C TYR A 40 13.23 19.94 5.06
N ASP A 41 12.41 21.00 5.06
CA ASP A 41 12.87 22.34 5.36
C ASP A 41 13.35 22.43 6.83
N LYS A 42 14.27 23.36 7.12
CA LYS A 42 14.77 23.63 8.49
C LYS A 42 13.67 24.09 9.44
N ASN A 43 12.69 24.81 8.94
CA ASN A 43 11.53 25.30 9.68
C ASN A 43 10.28 25.17 8.79
N PRO A 44 9.75 23.96 8.60
CA PRO A 44 8.68 23.71 7.65
C PRO A 44 7.39 24.48 7.97
N ASP A 45 7.12 24.72 9.25
CA ASP A 45 5.90 25.41 9.70
C ASP A 45 5.92 26.93 9.47
N ILE A 46 7.03 27.53 9.01
CA ILE A 46 7.09 28.99 8.73
C ILE A 46 6.14 29.40 7.61
N ILE A 47 5.80 28.46 6.70
CA ILE A 47 4.89 28.73 5.60
C ILE A 47 3.51 29.15 6.09
N PHE A 48 3.10 28.74 7.30
CA PHE A 48 1.80 29.10 7.88
C PHE A 48 1.72 30.57 8.30
N ASP A 49 2.84 31.28 8.42
CA ASP A 49 2.86 32.72 8.72
C ASP A 49 2.12 33.53 7.66
N SER A 50 2.12 33.06 6.39
CA SER A 50 1.38 33.67 5.27
C SER A 50 -0.14 33.51 5.38
N PHE A 51 -0.61 32.62 6.23
CA PHE A 51 -2.03 32.33 6.46
C PHE A 51 -2.53 32.83 7.81
N THR A 52 -1.67 33.52 8.59
CA THR A 52 -2.02 34.02 9.95
C THR A 52 -3.25 34.91 9.95
N GLY A 53 -4.22 34.57 10.82
CA GLY A 53 -5.48 35.32 10.98
C GLY A 53 -6.49 35.08 9.87
N ARG A 54 -6.25 34.13 8.98
CA ARG A 54 -7.19 33.76 7.90
C ARG A 54 -8.15 32.65 8.35
N ASP A 55 -9.36 32.71 7.80
CA ASP A 55 -10.43 31.77 8.10
C ASP A 55 -10.74 30.85 6.90
N PHE A 56 -10.83 29.56 7.16
CA PHE A 56 -11.22 28.53 6.20
C PHE A 56 -12.37 27.68 6.76
N ASP A 57 -13.29 27.25 5.89
CA ASP A 57 -14.33 26.31 6.28
C ASP A 57 -13.71 24.91 6.50
N VAL A 58 -12.82 24.49 5.62
CA VAL A 58 -12.18 23.19 5.66
C VAL A 58 -10.66 23.33 5.60
N LEU A 59 -9.96 22.57 6.45
CA LEU A 59 -8.52 22.35 6.37
C LEU A 59 -8.27 20.90 5.95
N VAL A 60 -7.49 20.68 4.91
CA VAL A 60 -7.04 19.35 4.49
C VAL A 60 -5.54 19.24 4.60
N LEU A 61 -5.07 18.26 5.39
CA LEU A 61 -3.68 17.83 5.41
C LEU A 61 -3.54 16.55 4.57
N PHE A 62 -2.78 16.59 3.47
CA PHE A 62 -2.55 15.43 2.64
C PHE A 62 -1.10 14.95 2.76
N GLN A 63 -0.92 13.79 3.38
CA GLN A 63 0.39 13.14 3.65
C GLN A 63 1.34 13.93 4.57
N VAL A 64 1.07 15.18 4.88
CA VAL A 64 1.93 16.04 5.69
C VAL A 64 1.52 16.04 7.16
N MET A 65 2.48 16.16 8.04
CA MET A 65 2.30 16.09 9.50
C MET A 65 2.95 17.32 10.16
N PRO A 66 2.37 18.52 9.98
CA PRO A 66 2.88 19.75 10.58
C PRO A 66 2.69 19.77 12.10
N ASN A 67 3.26 20.77 12.78
CA ASN A 67 2.96 21.04 14.18
C ASN A 67 1.50 21.52 14.31
N ILE A 68 0.60 20.63 14.73
CA ILE A 68 -0.85 20.90 14.83
C ILE A 68 -1.16 22.06 15.80
N LYS A 69 -0.39 22.22 16.88
CA LYS A 69 -0.59 23.32 17.83
C LYS A 69 -0.30 24.66 17.16
N LYS A 70 0.85 24.79 16.49
CA LYS A 70 1.23 26.00 15.76
C LYS A 70 0.24 26.33 14.65
N LEU A 71 -0.20 25.33 13.92
CA LEU A 71 -1.18 25.47 12.84
C LEU A 71 -2.51 26.08 13.38
N LYS A 72 -3.02 25.56 14.52
CA LYS A 72 -4.23 26.07 15.17
C LYS A 72 -4.07 27.48 15.76
N GLU A 73 -2.87 27.87 16.16
CA GLU A 73 -2.58 29.23 16.65
C GLU A 73 -2.58 30.27 15.52
N GLN A 74 -2.27 29.87 14.29
CA GLN A 74 -2.12 30.78 13.16
C GLN A 74 -3.34 30.84 12.24
N ILE A 75 -4.03 29.71 12.03
CA ILE A 75 -5.08 29.57 11.04
C ILE A 75 -6.38 29.11 11.72
N SER A 76 -7.48 29.81 11.40
CA SER A 76 -8.82 29.44 11.83
C SER A 76 -9.46 28.49 10.80
N PHE A 77 -10.02 27.38 11.27
CA PHE A 77 -10.74 26.43 10.40
C PHE A 77 -11.83 25.69 11.18
N LYS A 78 -12.90 25.30 10.47
CA LYS A 78 -14.05 24.65 11.08
C LYS A 78 -13.99 23.13 11.03
N TYR A 79 -13.56 22.58 9.91
CA TYR A 79 -13.51 21.14 9.66
C TYR A 79 -12.09 20.69 9.30
N PRO A 80 -11.30 20.23 10.29
CA PRO A 80 -9.98 19.70 10.01
C PRO A 80 -10.06 18.24 9.53
N VAL A 81 -9.35 17.96 8.44
CA VAL A 81 -9.29 16.65 7.78
C VAL A 81 -7.85 16.23 7.55
N PHE A 82 -7.55 14.97 7.81
CA PHE A 82 -6.23 14.41 7.58
C PHE A 82 -6.29 13.18 6.67
N PHE A 83 -5.48 13.18 5.63
CA PHE A 83 -5.24 12.03 4.74
C PHE A 83 -3.85 11.46 5.04
N PRO A 84 -3.70 10.55 6.01
CA PRO A 84 -2.43 9.90 6.30
C PRO A 84 -2.09 8.88 5.22
N MET A 85 -0.80 8.79 4.87
CA MET A 85 -0.30 7.74 4.02
C MET A 85 0.37 6.67 4.88
N PHE A 86 0.03 5.39 4.64
CA PHE A 86 0.46 4.29 5.50
C PHE A 86 1.98 4.16 5.57
N ASP A 87 2.69 4.37 4.47
CA ASP A 87 4.15 4.33 4.40
C ASP A 87 4.84 5.33 5.35
N ALA A 88 4.26 6.53 5.53
CA ALA A 88 4.77 7.55 6.43
C ALA A 88 4.24 7.42 7.87
N SER A 89 3.02 6.91 8.05
CA SER A 89 2.30 7.00 9.33
C SER A 89 1.97 5.66 9.98
N GLY A 90 2.02 4.56 9.24
CA GLY A 90 1.64 3.23 9.72
C GLY A 90 2.51 2.70 10.88
N GLY A 91 3.77 3.13 10.95
CA GLY A 91 4.72 2.77 12.01
C GLY A 91 4.71 3.68 13.24
N LEU A 92 3.97 4.80 13.22
CA LEU A 92 3.90 5.73 14.34
C LEU A 92 3.14 5.10 15.52
N ASP A 93 3.51 5.50 16.75
CA ASP A 93 2.88 4.98 17.96
C ASP A 93 1.44 5.51 18.15
N ASP A 94 0.71 4.94 19.11
CA ASP A 94 -0.68 5.32 19.36
C ASP A 94 -0.79 6.73 19.97
N ALA A 95 0.23 7.20 20.71
CA ALA A 95 0.26 8.52 21.29
C ALA A 95 0.35 9.63 20.23
N PHE A 96 1.03 9.36 19.11
CA PHE A 96 1.07 10.30 17.97
C PHE A 96 -0.33 10.70 17.49
N TRP A 97 -1.28 9.77 17.50
CA TRP A 97 -2.61 9.97 16.93
C TRP A 97 -3.51 10.82 17.82
N GLU A 98 -3.16 11.05 19.11
CA GLU A 98 -3.96 11.86 20.02
C GLU A 98 -4.14 13.30 19.53
N GLN A 99 -3.16 13.88 18.85
CA GLN A 99 -3.24 15.24 18.29
C GLN A 99 -4.27 15.39 17.16
N TYR A 100 -4.73 14.26 16.58
CA TYR A 100 -5.70 14.22 15.49
C TYR A 100 -7.12 13.84 15.94
N ARG A 101 -7.44 13.88 17.26
CA ARG A 101 -8.79 13.54 17.77
C ARG A 101 -9.90 14.43 17.25
N GLU A 102 -9.57 15.65 16.89
CA GLU A 102 -10.52 16.64 16.34
C GLU A 102 -10.55 16.62 14.80
N PHE A 103 -9.86 15.67 14.16
CA PHE A 103 -9.81 15.53 12.72
C PHE A 103 -10.70 14.40 12.22
N ASN A 104 -11.35 14.59 11.09
CA ASN A 104 -11.81 13.49 10.27
C ASN A 104 -10.63 12.91 9.51
N ILE A 105 -10.35 11.62 9.70
CA ILE A 105 -9.20 10.95 9.08
C ILE A 105 -9.69 10.08 7.94
N ILE A 106 -9.27 10.37 6.71
CA ILE A 106 -9.66 9.64 5.50
C ILE A 106 -8.49 8.80 5.03
N ASN A 107 -8.65 7.48 5.03
CA ASN A 107 -7.58 6.53 4.77
C ASN A 107 -7.74 5.86 3.41
N PHE A 108 -6.61 5.68 2.72
CA PHE A 108 -6.48 4.77 1.58
C PHE A 108 -5.97 3.37 2.01
N SER A 109 -5.52 3.21 3.26
CA SER A 109 -5.15 1.92 3.84
C SER A 109 -6.21 1.43 4.82
N TYR A 110 -6.72 0.23 4.56
CA TYR A 110 -7.65 -0.46 5.45
C TYR A 110 -7.00 -0.85 6.79
N SER A 111 -5.72 -1.20 6.75
CA SER A 111 -4.96 -1.57 7.95
C SER A 111 -4.84 -0.40 8.92
N LEU A 112 -4.56 0.81 8.40
CA LEU A 112 -4.51 2.02 9.21
C LEU A 112 -5.90 2.40 9.71
N HIS A 113 -6.90 2.41 8.84
CA HIS A 113 -8.29 2.67 9.21
C HIS A 113 -8.76 1.79 10.37
N LYS A 114 -8.54 0.48 10.32
CA LYS A 114 -8.88 -0.44 11.43
C LYS A 114 -8.18 -0.09 12.74
N ARG A 115 -6.91 0.34 12.67
CA ARG A 115 -6.15 0.76 13.85
C ARG A 115 -6.75 2.02 14.46
N LEU A 116 -7.03 3.04 13.65
CA LEU A 116 -7.56 4.33 14.10
C LEU A 116 -8.95 4.20 14.73
N LEU A 117 -9.81 3.34 14.17
CA LEU A 117 -11.11 3.01 14.79
C LEU A 117 -10.94 2.37 16.17
N LYS A 118 -9.94 1.50 16.39
CA LYS A 118 -9.65 0.93 17.71
C LYS A 118 -9.18 1.96 18.73
N LEU A 119 -8.55 3.05 18.26
CA LEU A 119 -8.14 4.19 19.09
C LEU A 119 -9.31 5.17 19.35
N GLY A 120 -10.49 4.92 18.81
CA GLY A 120 -11.67 5.79 18.97
C GLY A 120 -11.59 7.08 18.17
N LEU A 121 -10.83 7.11 17.09
CA LEU A 121 -10.69 8.27 16.20
C LEU A 121 -11.78 8.24 15.10
N SER A 122 -12.17 9.43 14.63
CA SER A 122 -13.06 9.56 13.46
C SER A 122 -12.29 9.14 12.22
N SER A 123 -12.65 8.00 11.65
CA SER A 123 -11.87 7.41 10.55
C SER A 123 -12.76 6.86 9.46
N TYR A 124 -12.44 7.21 8.23
CA TYR A 124 -13.11 6.78 7.00
C TYR A 124 -12.12 6.04 6.11
N TYR A 125 -12.61 5.17 5.23
CA TYR A 125 -11.79 4.37 4.34
C TYR A 125 -12.37 4.31 2.94
N ILE A 126 -11.50 4.47 1.96
CA ILE A 126 -11.81 4.32 0.54
C ILE A 126 -10.62 3.73 -0.20
N GLN A 127 -10.87 2.81 -1.14
CA GLN A 127 -9.83 2.33 -2.05
C GLN A 127 -9.75 3.22 -3.27
N TYR A 128 -8.52 3.62 -3.62
CA TYR A 128 -8.21 4.31 -4.86
C TYR A 128 -7.92 3.30 -5.96
N PHE A 129 -8.42 3.57 -7.17
CA PHE A 129 -8.07 2.82 -8.37
C PHE A 129 -7.78 3.79 -9.52
N PRO A 130 -6.63 3.65 -10.21
CA PRO A 130 -6.33 4.46 -11.39
C PRO A 130 -7.18 4.01 -12.58
N LYS A 131 -7.34 4.92 -13.56
CA LYS A 131 -8.00 4.60 -14.82
C LYS A 131 -7.21 3.49 -15.54
N PRO A 132 -7.84 2.36 -15.92
CA PRO A 132 -7.17 1.32 -16.69
C PRO A 132 -6.92 1.78 -18.13
N ILE A 133 -5.95 1.13 -18.79
CA ILE A 133 -5.74 1.31 -20.23
C ILE A 133 -6.98 0.87 -21.02
N GLU A 134 -7.21 1.49 -22.16
CA GLU A 134 -8.40 1.22 -22.97
C GLU A 134 -8.35 -0.16 -23.65
N THR A 135 -7.19 -0.51 -24.15
CA THR A 135 -6.96 -1.79 -24.84
C THR A 135 -5.95 -2.61 -24.05
N PHE A 136 -6.42 -3.71 -23.47
CA PHE A 136 -5.58 -4.65 -22.74
C PHE A 136 -4.69 -5.45 -23.71
N ASP A 137 -3.40 -5.50 -23.39
CA ASP A 137 -2.43 -6.38 -24.05
C ASP A 137 -1.57 -7.11 -23.02
N PHE A 138 -1.06 -8.29 -23.40
CA PHE A 138 -0.14 -9.04 -22.56
C PHE A 138 1.28 -8.49 -22.73
N GLY A 139 1.95 -8.24 -21.61
CA GLY A 139 3.39 -7.94 -21.62
C GLY A 139 4.22 -9.21 -21.90
N ASP A 140 5.46 -9.02 -22.34
CA ASP A 140 6.36 -10.13 -22.59
C ASP A 140 6.64 -10.94 -21.30
N PRO A 141 6.31 -12.24 -21.25
CA PRO A 141 6.48 -13.07 -20.06
C PRO A 141 7.93 -13.33 -19.66
N ALA A 142 8.89 -13.00 -20.54
CA ALA A 142 10.30 -13.09 -20.24
C ALA A 142 10.91 -11.75 -19.72
N HIS A 143 10.10 -10.70 -19.63
CA HIS A 143 10.55 -9.37 -19.26
C HIS A 143 10.02 -8.93 -17.89
N VAL A 144 10.89 -8.30 -17.09
CA VAL A 144 10.63 -7.84 -15.73
C VAL A 144 10.94 -6.35 -15.62
N PHE A 145 9.99 -5.56 -15.14
CA PHE A 145 10.23 -4.17 -14.74
C PHE A 145 10.44 -4.10 -13.22
N PHE A 146 11.51 -3.46 -12.80
CA PHE A 146 11.80 -3.20 -11.40
C PHE A 146 12.26 -1.75 -11.20
N TRP A 147 11.54 -1.01 -10.39
CA TRP A 147 11.94 0.31 -9.96
C TRP A 147 12.62 0.21 -8.60
N GLN A 148 13.94 0.36 -8.54
CA GLN A 148 14.62 0.43 -7.25
C GLN A 148 14.47 1.83 -6.66
N ARG A 149 13.71 1.95 -5.58
CA ARG A 149 13.48 3.20 -4.83
C ARG A 149 14.19 3.22 -3.50
N VAL A 150 14.28 2.08 -2.83
CA VAL A 150 14.84 1.98 -1.48
C VAL A 150 15.97 0.95 -1.40
N THR A 151 16.91 1.18 -0.49
CA THR A 151 18.08 0.31 -0.29
C THR A 151 17.68 -1.11 0.09
N ASP A 152 16.62 -1.28 0.89
CA ASP A 152 16.19 -2.58 1.40
C ASP A 152 15.56 -3.48 0.33
N LEU A 153 15.03 -2.90 -0.75
CA LEU A 153 14.51 -3.61 -1.91
C LEU A 153 15.41 -3.37 -3.14
N GLY A 154 16.56 -4.03 -3.18
CA GLY A 154 17.46 -4.01 -4.31
C GLY A 154 17.15 -5.10 -5.33
N ILE A 155 17.87 -5.07 -6.45
CA ILE A 155 17.71 -6.05 -7.54
C ILE A 155 17.97 -7.51 -7.10
N ASP A 156 18.71 -7.73 -6.01
CA ASP A 156 18.89 -9.04 -5.39
C ASP A 156 17.55 -9.69 -4.96
N MET A 157 16.52 -8.87 -4.72
CA MET A 157 15.18 -9.38 -4.46
C MET A 157 14.56 -10.03 -5.70
N VAL A 158 14.74 -9.43 -6.88
CA VAL A 158 14.29 -10.02 -8.16
C VAL A 158 14.91 -11.41 -8.34
N GLU A 159 16.24 -11.54 -8.10
CA GLU A 159 16.96 -12.81 -8.19
C GLU A 159 16.43 -13.88 -7.23
N LYS A 160 16.00 -13.49 -6.03
CA LYS A 160 15.41 -14.41 -5.03
C LYS A 160 13.99 -14.84 -5.38
N LEU A 161 13.19 -13.93 -5.94
CA LEU A 161 11.78 -14.15 -6.23
C LEU A 161 11.55 -14.89 -7.54
N LEU A 162 12.35 -14.61 -8.57
CA LEU A 162 12.22 -15.21 -9.90
C LEU A 162 13.39 -16.14 -10.19
N LYS A 163 13.10 -17.27 -10.81
CA LYS A 163 14.16 -18.17 -11.27
C LYS A 163 14.93 -17.53 -12.42
N LYS A 164 16.26 -17.61 -12.40
CA LYS A 164 17.17 -17.04 -13.41
C LYS A 164 16.75 -17.33 -14.88
N ASN A 165 16.19 -18.50 -15.14
CA ASN A 165 15.80 -18.90 -16.48
C ASN A 165 14.36 -18.56 -16.84
N SER A 166 13.60 -17.92 -15.94
CA SER A 166 12.23 -17.50 -16.22
C SER A 166 12.11 -16.11 -16.81
N TYR A 167 13.23 -15.41 -16.97
CA TYR A 167 13.31 -14.09 -17.60
C TYR A 167 14.61 -13.95 -18.40
N ASN A 168 14.58 -13.14 -19.43
CA ASN A 168 15.76 -12.81 -20.25
C ASN A 168 16.12 -11.32 -20.20
N ARG A 169 15.23 -10.46 -19.72
CA ARG A 169 15.41 -9.02 -19.59
C ARG A 169 14.85 -8.50 -18.27
N ILE A 170 15.63 -7.65 -17.61
CA ILE A 170 15.21 -6.87 -16.45
C ILE A 170 15.42 -5.40 -16.78
N HIS A 171 14.36 -4.62 -16.75
CA HIS A 171 14.46 -3.18 -16.78
C HIS A 171 14.57 -2.66 -15.34
N LEU A 172 15.71 -2.09 -15.00
CA LEU A 172 16.00 -1.54 -13.68
C LEU A 172 15.96 -0.02 -13.73
N HIS A 173 14.81 0.53 -13.29
CA HIS A 173 14.63 1.97 -13.17
C HIS A 173 15.30 2.50 -11.90
N ARG A 174 16.27 3.45 -12.05
CA ARG A 174 17.18 3.88 -10.98
C ARG A 174 16.82 5.24 -10.40
N VAL A 175 15.61 5.43 -9.96
CA VAL A 175 15.19 6.67 -9.28
C VAL A 175 14.94 6.38 -7.82
N LEU A 176 15.94 6.68 -6.99
CA LEU A 176 15.93 6.42 -5.55
C LEU A 176 15.17 7.50 -4.78
N ASP A 177 14.54 7.10 -3.67
CA ASP A 177 14.05 8.03 -2.67
C ASP A 177 15.25 8.74 -1.97
N PRO A 178 15.04 9.90 -1.34
CA PRO A 178 16.10 10.59 -0.62
C PRO A 178 16.83 9.68 0.38
N PHE A 179 18.16 9.82 0.47
CA PHE A 179 19.03 9.08 1.39
C PHE A 179 19.12 7.57 1.14
N GLN A 180 18.61 7.05 0.02
CA GLN A 180 18.72 5.65 -0.36
C GLN A 180 19.95 5.40 -1.22
N THR A 181 20.42 4.13 -1.26
CA THR A 181 21.57 3.71 -2.04
C THR A 181 21.21 2.65 -3.05
N PHE A 182 21.84 2.72 -4.22
CA PHE A 182 21.64 1.76 -5.30
C PHE A 182 22.38 0.45 -5.01
N ARG A 183 21.75 -0.68 -5.36
CA ARG A 183 22.39 -1.99 -5.35
C ARG A 183 22.59 -2.50 -6.76
N SER A 184 23.85 -2.81 -7.09
CA SER A 184 24.20 -3.38 -8.40
C SER A 184 23.72 -4.84 -8.50
N PRO A 185 23.36 -5.30 -9.71
CA PRO A 185 23.01 -6.69 -9.96
C PRO A 185 24.22 -7.62 -9.74
N SER A 186 23.93 -8.89 -9.41
CA SER A 186 24.96 -9.90 -9.38
C SER A 186 25.54 -10.15 -10.79
N ARG A 187 26.76 -10.68 -10.87
CA ARG A 187 27.38 -11.05 -12.15
C ARG A 187 26.55 -12.06 -12.96
N CYS A 188 25.68 -12.81 -12.26
CA CYS A 188 24.86 -13.86 -12.89
C CYS A 188 23.72 -13.32 -13.76
N ILE A 189 23.30 -12.07 -13.57
CA ILE A 189 22.17 -11.45 -14.28
C ILE A 189 22.54 -10.11 -14.92
N ALA A 190 23.78 -9.64 -14.73
CA ALA A 190 24.21 -8.32 -15.19
C ALA A 190 24.04 -8.11 -16.70
N ASP A 191 24.20 -9.17 -17.48
CA ASP A 191 23.99 -9.21 -18.93
C ASP A 191 22.52 -9.09 -19.36
N LYS A 192 21.58 -9.26 -18.44
CA LYS A 192 20.15 -9.16 -18.69
C LYS A 192 19.52 -7.83 -18.23
N VAL A 193 20.32 -6.96 -17.59
CA VAL A 193 19.81 -5.73 -16.96
C VAL A 193 20.02 -4.55 -17.89
N GLU A 194 18.91 -3.88 -18.20
CA GLU A 194 18.87 -2.58 -18.83
C GLU A 194 18.49 -1.53 -17.81
N TYR A 195 18.98 -0.29 -17.99
CA TYR A 195 18.78 0.77 -17.02
C TYR A 195 18.02 1.93 -17.61
N SER A 196 17.17 2.54 -16.80
CA SER A 196 16.68 3.90 -17.02
C SER A 196 16.84 4.74 -15.76
N ASP A 197 16.85 6.04 -15.94
CA ASP A 197 16.82 7.04 -14.90
C ASP A 197 15.44 7.76 -14.95
N TRP A 198 15.38 9.05 -14.61
CA TRP A 198 14.13 9.79 -14.64
C TRP A 198 13.58 9.91 -16.06
N TYR A 199 12.27 9.60 -16.24
CA TYR A 199 11.57 9.85 -17.49
C TYR A 199 11.13 11.32 -17.56
N ASP A 200 11.07 11.89 -18.76
CA ASP A 200 10.61 13.26 -18.96
C ASP A 200 9.11 13.41 -18.66
N THR A 201 8.33 12.38 -18.99
CA THR A 201 6.89 12.35 -18.74
C THR A 201 6.46 11.05 -18.05
N ARG A 202 5.32 11.13 -17.35
CA ARG A 202 4.69 9.93 -16.75
C ARG A 202 4.21 8.96 -17.81
N GLU A 203 3.75 9.47 -18.94
CA GLU A 203 3.27 8.69 -20.07
C GLU A 203 4.38 7.82 -20.68
N GLU A 204 5.59 8.33 -20.80
CA GLU A 204 6.76 7.57 -21.24
C GLU A 204 7.06 6.41 -20.29
N MET A 205 7.06 6.67 -18.98
CA MET A 205 7.26 5.62 -17.99
C MET A 205 6.18 4.53 -18.08
N LEU A 206 4.91 4.91 -18.19
CA LEU A 206 3.81 3.96 -18.29
C LEU A 206 3.89 3.13 -19.56
N LYS A 207 4.24 3.74 -20.70
CA LYS A 207 4.43 3.06 -21.98
C LYS A 207 5.58 2.04 -21.92
N ASP A 208 6.64 2.36 -21.19
CA ASP A 208 7.74 1.40 -20.97
C ASP A 208 7.27 0.24 -20.09
N VAL A 209 6.61 0.51 -18.95
CA VAL A 209 6.06 -0.53 -18.06
C VAL A 209 5.07 -1.45 -18.79
N GLU A 210 4.31 -0.95 -19.75
CA GLU A 210 3.32 -1.71 -20.52
C GLU A 210 3.94 -2.88 -21.30
N SER A 211 5.21 -2.78 -21.70
CA SER A 211 5.90 -3.84 -22.46
C SER A 211 6.30 -5.06 -21.63
N TYR A 212 6.29 -4.96 -20.29
CA TYR A 212 6.76 -6.00 -19.37
C TYR A 212 5.59 -6.80 -18.78
N ALA A 213 5.72 -8.12 -18.69
CA ALA A 213 4.69 -8.92 -18.01
C ALA A 213 4.75 -8.82 -16.50
N PHE A 214 5.95 -8.58 -15.94
CA PHE A 214 6.16 -8.50 -14.50
C PHE A 214 6.51 -7.09 -14.04
N TYR A 215 5.91 -6.69 -12.94
CA TYR A 215 6.25 -5.48 -12.20
C TYR A 215 6.59 -5.83 -10.75
N ILE A 216 7.80 -5.50 -10.29
CA ILE A 216 8.21 -5.70 -8.91
C ILE A 216 7.95 -4.42 -8.14
N ALA A 217 7.13 -4.49 -7.09
CA ALA A 217 6.79 -3.33 -6.27
C ALA A 217 8.03 -2.73 -5.59
N PRO A 218 8.18 -1.38 -5.60
CA PRO A 218 9.44 -0.72 -5.28
C PRO A 218 9.70 -0.51 -3.79
N ARG A 219 8.67 -0.67 -2.92
CA ARG A 219 8.75 -0.37 -1.49
C ARG A 219 8.16 -1.48 -0.64
N LEU A 220 8.50 -1.50 0.66
CA LEU A 220 7.92 -2.43 1.64
C LEU A 220 6.48 -2.07 2.00
N TYR A 221 6.20 -0.78 2.08
CA TYR A 221 4.90 -0.19 2.43
C TYR A 221 4.58 0.90 1.43
N GLU A 222 3.30 1.09 1.17
CA GLU A 222 2.84 2.17 0.32
C GLU A 222 1.73 2.97 1.02
N GLY A 223 1.61 4.24 0.69
CA GLY A 223 0.48 5.07 1.07
C GLY A 223 -0.78 4.62 0.33
N ILE A 224 -0.86 4.97 -0.93
CA ILE A 224 -1.85 4.47 -1.90
C ILE A 224 -1.26 3.33 -2.72
N GLY A 225 -0.02 3.53 -3.19
CA GLY A 225 0.68 2.58 -4.07
C GLY A 225 0.33 2.76 -5.53
N MET A 226 0.29 4.00 -6.00
CA MET A 226 -0.13 4.34 -7.36
C MET A 226 0.65 3.57 -8.42
N SER A 227 1.97 3.42 -8.27
CA SER A 227 2.82 2.76 -9.25
C SER A 227 2.48 1.29 -9.49
N PHE A 228 2.21 0.53 -8.42
CA PHE A 228 1.81 -0.88 -8.58
C PHE A 228 0.36 -1.01 -9.05
N LEU A 229 -0.52 -0.08 -8.67
CA LEU A 229 -1.90 -0.06 -9.16
C LEU A 229 -1.97 0.30 -10.65
N GLU A 230 -1.13 1.21 -11.11
CA GLU A 230 -0.98 1.53 -12.54
C GLU A 230 -0.45 0.33 -13.32
N ALA A 231 0.53 -0.39 -12.77
CA ALA A 231 0.99 -1.65 -13.38
C ALA A 231 -0.15 -2.68 -13.45
N MET A 232 -0.97 -2.83 -12.41
CA MET A 232 -2.16 -3.69 -12.44
C MET A 232 -3.23 -3.19 -13.43
N ALA A 233 -3.39 -1.87 -13.57
CA ALA A 233 -4.30 -1.23 -14.52
C ALA A 233 -3.93 -1.50 -15.99
N MET A 234 -2.65 -1.78 -16.23
CA MET A 234 -2.12 -2.24 -17.52
C MET A 234 -2.11 -3.77 -17.65
N GLY A 235 -2.57 -4.49 -16.61
CA GLY A 235 -2.56 -5.95 -16.58
C GLY A 235 -1.19 -6.56 -16.31
N ARG A 236 -0.29 -5.83 -15.67
CA ARG A 236 1.01 -6.40 -15.29
C ARG A 236 0.87 -7.30 -14.07
N CYS A 237 1.61 -8.39 -14.07
CA CYS A 237 1.71 -9.29 -12.92
C CYS A 237 2.57 -8.63 -11.83
N VAL A 238 1.92 -7.99 -10.86
CA VAL A 238 2.61 -7.35 -9.76
C VAL A 238 3.10 -8.39 -8.74
N ILE A 239 4.37 -8.29 -8.35
CA ILE A 239 4.96 -9.06 -7.27
C ILE A 239 5.36 -8.08 -6.17
N ALA A 240 4.77 -8.20 -4.99
CA ALA A 240 4.91 -7.23 -3.90
C ALA A 240 5.18 -7.88 -2.55
N PRO A 241 5.80 -7.16 -1.59
CA PRO A 241 5.85 -7.60 -0.21
C PRO A 241 4.44 -7.76 0.38
N ASN A 242 4.26 -8.72 1.28
CA ASN A 242 2.97 -8.93 1.95
C ASN A 242 2.75 -7.92 3.09
N PHE A 243 2.70 -6.63 2.72
CA PHE A 243 2.48 -5.50 3.62
C PHE A 243 1.43 -4.55 3.06
N PRO A 244 0.85 -3.68 3.90
CA PRO A 244 -0.03 -2.60 3.43
C PRO A 244 0.73 -1.59 2.54
N THR A 245 0.10 -1.04 1.52
CA THR A 245 -1.28 -1.28 1.05
C THR A 245 -1.39 -2.42 0.04
N MET A 246 -0.28 -2.94 -0.45
CA MET A 246 -0.21 -3.93 -1.52
C MET A 246 -1.05 -5.18 -1.23
N ASN A 247 -1.01 -5.70 0.02
CA ASN A 247 -1.80 -6.86 0.41
C ASN A 247 -3.30 -6.57 0.60
N GLU A 248 -3.70 -5.32 0.44
CA GLU A 248 -5.11 -4.90 0.45
C GLU A 248 -5.73 -4.97 -0.95
N TYR A 249 -4.91 -4.95 -2.01
CA TYR A 249 -5.29 -5.03 -3.42
C TYR A 249 -4.93 -6.37 -4.07
N ILE A 250 -3.78 -6.95 -3.69
CA ILE A 250 -3.27 -8.16 -4.34
C ILE A 250 -3.78 -9.41 -3.61
N VAL A 251 -4.44 -10.27 -4.37
CA VAL A 251 -4.81 -11.62 -3.96
C VAL A 251 -3.78 -12.59 -4.53
N HIS A 252 -2.96 -13.17 -3.65
CA HIS A 252 -1.82 -14.02 -4.03
C HIS A 252 -2.21 -15.17 -4.95
N GLY A 253 -1.63 -15.20 -6.16
CA GLY A 253 -1.89 -16.22 -7.19
C GLY A 253 -3.18 -16.04 -7.97
N GLU A 254 -3.91 -14.93 -7.77
CA GLU A 254 -5.14 -14.60 -8.50
C GLU A 254 -4.92 -13.39 -9.43
N ASN A 255 -4.50 -12.24 -8.89
CA ASN A 255 -4.26 -10.99 -9.63
C ASN A 255 -2.84 -10.41 -9.43
N GLY A 256 -1.95 -11.17 -8.82
CA GLY A 256 -0.57 -10.81 -8.50
C GLY A 256 0.03 -11.78 -7.49
N PHE A 257 1.22 -11.47 -7.02
CA PHE A 257 1.88 -12.30 -6.01
C PHE A 257 2.36 -11.48 -4.83
N LEU A 258 2.16 -12.03 -3.62
CA LEU A 258 2.68 -11.48 -2.38
C LEU A 258 3.81 -12.39 -1.86
N TYR A 259 4.90 -11.81 -1.39
CA TYR A 259 6.01 -12.55 -0.79
C TYR A 259 6.31 -12.08 0.63
N ASP A 260 6.90 -12.98 1.43
CA ASP A 260 7.41 -12.65 2.76
C ASP A 260 8.79 -11.99 2.59
N TYR A 261 8.90 -10.69 2.90
CA TYR A 261 10.14 -9.93 2.76
C TYR A 261 11.30 -10.50 3.59
N HIS A 262 11.03 -10.98 4.81
CA HIS A 262 12.06 -11.51 5.69
C HIS A 262 12.55 -12.88 5.27
N TYR A 263 11.72 -13.64 4.52
CA TYR A 263 12.03 -14.99 4.05
C TYR A 263 11.57 -15.16 2.61
N PRO A 264 12.15 -14.41 1.67
CA PRO A 264 11.73 -14.45 0.29
C PRO A 264 12.01 -15.83 -0.31
N LYS A 265 11.02 -16.39 -0.97
CA LYS A 265 11.11 -17.67 -1.66
C LYS A 265 10.79 -17.46 -3.13
N SER A 266 11.46 -18.21 -3.99
CA SER A 266 11.14 -18.21 -5.41
C SER A 266 9.66 -18.50 -5.65
N ILE A 267 9.03 -17.64 -6.41
CA ILE A 267 7.62 -17.73 -6.77
C ILE A 267 7.49 -18.66 -7.97
N ARG A 268 6.61 -19.66 -7.84
CA ARG A 268 6.23 -20.50 -8.99
C ARG A 268 5.05 -19.84 -9.69
N ILE A 269 5.28 -19.36 -10.90
CA ILE A 269 4.28 -18.67 -11.71
C ILE A 269 3.78 -19.65 -12.76
N ASN A 270 2.52 -20.04 -12.60
CA ASN A 270 1.82 -20.86 -13.59
C ASN A 270 0.73 -19.99 -14.21
N ASN A 271 0.59 -20.02 -15.53
CA ASN A 271 -0.43 -19.30 -16.27
C ASN A 271 -0.43 -17.78 -15.98
N ILE A 272 0.64 -17.11 -16.42
CA ILE A 272 0.82 -15.66 -16.22
C ILE A 272 -0.29 -14.86 -16.91
N ASP A 273 -0.77 -15.28 -18.08
CA ASP A 273 -1.81 -14.59 -18.83
C ASP A 273 -3.10 -14.44 -18.01
N ARG A 274 -3.47 -15.50 -17.26
CA ARG A 274 -4.61 -15.43 -16.35
C ARG A 274 -4.40 -14.39 -15.26
N ILE A 275 -3.18 -14.32 -14.67
CA ILE A 275 -2.87 -13.34 -13.62
C ILE A 275 -2.94 -11.93 -14.16
N GLN A 276 -2.36 -11.69 -15.34
CA GLN A 276 -2.39 -10.39 -16.02
C GLN A 276 -3.82 -9.94 -16.32
N LYS A 277 -4.63 -10.83 -16.89
CA LYS A 277 -6.04 -10.54 -17.15
C LYS A 277 -6.82 -10.24 -15.88
N ASN A 278 -6.63 -11.04 -14.83
CA ASN A 278 -7.31 -10.82 -13.55
C ASN A 278 -6.87 -9.51 -12.88
N ALA A 279 -5.59 -9.10 -12.99
CA ALA A 279 -5.11 -7.82 -12.50
C ALA A 279 -5.83 -6.65 -13.19
N TYR A 280 -5.89 -6.70 -14.51
CA TYR A 280 -6.59 -5.70 -15.33
C TYR A 280 -8.07 -5.60 -14.99
N GLU A 281 -8.80 -6.73 -14.99
CA GLU A 281 -10.25 -6.75 -14.70
C GLU A 281 -10.52 -6.27 -13.26
N TYR A 282 -9.68 -6.66 -12.30
CA TYR A 282 -9.80 -6.20 -10.92
C TYR A 282 -9.70 -4.66 -10.79
N VAL A 283 -8.71 -4.05 -11.47
CA VAL A 283 -8.55 -2.59 -11.45
C VAL A 283 -9.67 -1.91 -12.24
N LYS A 284 -10.10 -2.48 -13.35
CA LYS A 284 -11.21 -1.95 -14.15
C LYS A 284 -12.52 -1.89 -13.36
N GLU A 285 -12.86 -2.97 -12.66
CA GLU A 285 -14.03 -3.00 -11.76
C GLU A 285 -13.86 -2.03 -10.58
N GLY A 286 -12.66 -2.00 -9.99
CA GLY A 286 -12.33 -1.09 -8.90
C GLY A 286 -12.41 0.39 -9.32
N TYR A 287 -11.95 0.72 -10.52
CA TYR A 287 -12.03 2.09 -11.07
C TYR A 287 -13.49 2.53 -11.26
N ALA A 288 -14.33 1.67 -11.80
CA ALA A 288 -15.76 1.98 -11.94
C ALA A 288 -16.40 2.28 -10.57
N GLN A 289 -16.01 1.54 -9.51
CA GLN A 289 -16.46 1.80 -8.14
C GLN A 289 -15.84 3.07 -7.55
N TRP A 290 -14.57 3.34 -7.84
CA TRP A 290 -13.87 4.56 -7.41
C TRP A 290 -14.56 5.81 -7.97
N GLU A 291 -14.87 5.83 -9.27
CA GLU A 291 -15.53 6.97 -9.92
C GLU A 291 -16.88 7.33 -9.27
N VAL A 292 -17.60 6.34 -8.74
CA VAL A 292 -18.86 6.58 -8.00
C VAL A 292 -18.58 6.98 -6.55
N ASN A 293 -17.64 6.30 -5.89
CA ASN A 293 -17.45 6.43 -4.45
C ASN A 293 -16.57 7.61 -4.04
N LYS A 294 -15.71 8.13 -4.93
CA LYS A 294 -14.79 9.24 -4.61
C LYS A 294 -15.52 10.49 -4.07
N TYR A 295 -16.77 10.73 -4.50
CA TYR A 295 -17.56 11.87 -4.03
C TYR A 295 -17.96 11.75 -2.54
N LYS A 296 -17.93 10.58 -1.95
CA LYS A 296 -18.11 10.39 -0.50
C LYS A 296 -17.02 11.10 0.32
N ILE A 297 -15.84 11.30 -0.29
CA ILE A 297 -14.78 12.09 0.33
C ILE A 297 -15.29 13.49 0.66
N LEU A 298 -16.05 14.13 -0.24
CA LEU A 298 -16.60 15.47 -0.02
C LEU A 298 -17.58 15.49 1.17
N ASP A 299 -18.40 14.44 1.31
CA ASP A 299 -19.32 14.30 2.45
C ASP A 299 -18.56 14.14 3.78
N TRP A 300 -17.43 13.42 3.76
CA TRP A 300 -16.62 13.15 4.95
C TRP A 300 -15.80 14.35 5.41
N LEU A 301 -15.51 15.31 4.52
CA LEU A 301 -14.77 16.53 4.91
C LEU A 301 -15.49 17.31 5.99
N GLU A 302 -16.80 17.37 5.94
CA GLU A 302 -17.65 18.13 6.89
C GLU A 302 -18.47 17.23 7.82
N ALA A 303 -18.18 15.93 7.85
CA ALA A 303 -18.90 15.00 8.68
C ALA A 303 -18.68 15.29 10.18
N PRO A 304 -19.66 15.04 11.04
CA PRO A 304 -19.48 15.13 12.48
C PRO A 304 -18.37 14.18 12.96
N LEU A 305 -17.61 14.62 13.98
CA LEU A 305 -16.61 13.76 14.62
C LEU A 305 -17.28 12.52 15.24
N GLY A 306 -16.54 11.40 15.24
CA GLY A 306 -17.04 10.10 15.69
C GLY A 306 -17.81 9.35 14.62
N GLY A 307 -17.97 9.93 13.42
CA GLY A 307 -18.45 9.22 12.25
C GLY A 307 -17.46 8.13 11.84
N SER A 308 -17.96 7.03 11.34
CA SER A 308 -17.14 5.99 10.69
C SER A 308 -17.95 5.39 9.55
N VAL A 309 -17.25 5.03 8.47
CA VAL A 309 -17.84 4.08 7.53
C VAL A 309 -17.87 2.73 8.23
N PRO A 310 -19.03 2.03 8.29
CA PRO A 310 -19.03 0.66 8.75
C PRO A 310 -17.96 -0.10 7.97
N LEU A 311 -17.10 -0.83 8.68
CA LEU A 311 -16.16 -1.73 8.03
C LEU A 311 -16.95 -2.52 6.97
N PRO A 312 -16.59 -2.52 5.69
CA PRO A 312 -17.25 -3.37 4.73
C PRO A 312 -17.25 -4.75 5.33
N MET A 313 -18.42 -5.42 5.35
CA MET A 313 -18.50 -6.80 5.85
C MET A 313 -17.38 -7.53 5.14
N GLU A 314 -16.32 -7.87 5.89
CA GLU A 314 -15.19 -8.59 5.34
C GLU A 314 -15.80 -9.78 4.59
N LYS A 315 -15.79 -9.75 3.25
CA LYS A 315 -15.58 -10.99 2.52
C LYS A 315 -14.27 -11.46 3.13
N GLN A 316 -14.32 -12.38 4.12
CA GLN A 316 -13.20 -12.79 4.95
C GLN A 316 -12.02 -13.04 4.02
N LYS A 317 -11.21 -11.99 3.77
CA LYS A 317 -9.89 -12.17 3.18
C LYS A 317 -9.21 -13.07 4.18
N LYS A 318 -9.05 -14.31 3.77
CA LYS A 318 -8.52 -15.40 4.58
C LYS A 318 -7.15 -14.96 5.06
N GLU A 319 -7.08 -14.29 6.21
CA GLU A 319 -5.81 -13.78 6.76
C GLU A 319 -4.84 -14.95 6.90
N PHE A 320 -3.80 -14.90 6.10
CA PHE A 320 -2.69 -15.81 6.18
C PHE A 320 -1.65 -15.20 7.11
N ILE A 321 -1.74 -15.52 8.40
CA ILE A 321 -0.80 -15.01 9.39
C ILE A 321 0.35 -16.02 9.54
N ILE A 322 1.57 -15.58 9.26
CA ILE A 322 2.78 -16.34 9.56
C ILE A 322 3.51 -15.62 10.69
N LYS A 323 3.58 -16.26 11.86
CA LYS A 323 4.45 -15.84 12.95
C LYS A 323 5.64 -16.77 13.00
N LYS A 324 6.86 -16.22 12.96
CA LYS A 324 8.10 -16.98 13.03
C LYS A 324 8.83 -16.63 14.32
N TYR A 325 9.29 -17.64 15.01
CA TYR A 325 10.17 -17.52 16.17
C TYR A 325 11.53 -18.08 15.77
N THR A 326 12.57 -17.26 15.92
CA THR A 326 13.93 -17.63 15.52
C THR A 326 14.83 -17.79 16.75
N PHE A 327 15.78 -18.71 16.67
CA PHE A 327 16.87 -18.81 17.63
C PHE A 327 18.04 -17.95 17.15
N CYS A 328 18.56 -17.09 18.01
CA CYS A 328 19.62 -16.12 17.71
C CYS A 328 19.34 -15.24 16.46
N GLY A 329 18.06 -14.93 16.17
CA GLY A 329 17.68 -14.08 15.05
C GLY A 329 17.90 -14.66 13.65
N LYS A 330 18.49 -15.86 13.52
CA LYS A 330 18.89 -16.43 12.22
C LYS A 330 18.23 -17.77 11.87
N PHE A 331 17.97 -18.63 12.86
CA PHE A 331 17.43 -19.97 12.59
C PHE A 331 15.95 -20.07 12.98
N PRO A 332 15.05 -20.48 12.06
CA PRO A 332 13.64 -20.64 12.38
C PRO A 332 13.43 -21.81 13.34
N LEU A 333 13.10 -21.52 14.61
CA LEU A 333 12.80 -22.53 15.63
C LEU A 333 11.35 -23.00 15.52
N LEU A 334 10.41 -22.05 15.40
CA LEU A 334 8.98 -22.31 15.33
C LEU A 334 8.33 -21.40 14.30
N ILE A 335 7.55 -21.96 13.40
CA ILE A 335 6.71 -21.21 12.45
C ILE A 335 5.25 -21.53 12.76
N LEU A 336 4.46 -20.49 13.03
CA LEU A 336 3.02 -20.56 13.17
C LEU A 336 2.38 -20.04 11.88
N GLU A 337 1.83 -20.92 11.05
CA GLU A 337 1.02 -20.56 9.89
C GLU A 337 -0.46 -20.62 10.27
N SER A 338 -1.16 -19.51 10.22
CA SER A 338 -2.60 -19.45 10.41
C SER A 338 -3.28 -19.24 9.06
N LYS A 339 -4.04 -20.23 8.61
CA LYS A 339 -5.00 -20.15 7.51
C LYS A 339 -6.40 -20.08 8.09
N PRO A 340 -7.40 -19.55 7.37
CA PRO A 340 -8.79 -19.67 7.80
C PRO A 340 -9.12 -21.14 8.08
N TYR A 341 -9.65 -21.40 9.26
CA TYR A 341 -10.02 -22.75 9.72
C TYR A 341 -8.87 -23.72 9.96
N LYS A 342 -7.57 -23.37 9.77
CA LYS A 342 -6.43 -24.24 10.01
C LYS A 342 -5.25 -23.46 10.58
N ARG A 343 -4.59 -24.00 11.60
CA ARG A 343 -3.30 -23.51 12.11
C ARG A 343 -2.29 -24.64 12.04
N TYR A 344 -1.08 -24.31 11.61
CA TYR A 344 0.04 -25.23 11.54
C TYR A 344 1.17 -24.71 12.42
N TYR A 345 1.76 -25.58 13.20
CA TYR A 345 2.94 -25.32 14.01
C TYR A 345 4.08 -26.15 13.43
N LYS A 346 5.07 -25.49 12.86
CA LYS A 346 6.20 -26.14 12.20
C LYS A 346 7.47 -25.89 12.97
N LEU A 347 8.22 -26.95 13.30
CA LEU A 347 9.56 -26.87 13.86
C LEU A 347 10.60 -26.85 12.74
N PHE A 348 11.70 -26.14 12.97
CA PHE A 348 12.84 -25.99 12.04
C PHE A 348 12.42 -25.63 10.60
N GLY A 349 11.33 -24.86 10.46
CA GLY A 349 10.89 -24.30 9.19
C GLY A 349 10.07 -25.23 8.29
N SER A 350 10.09 -26.53 8.45
CA SER A 350 9.43 -27.48 7.54
C SER A 350 8.60 -28.57 8.20
N TRP A 351 8.95 -29.01 9.38
CA TRP A 351 8.27 -30.13 10.04
C TRP A 351 6.98 -29.66 10.72
N CYS A 352 5.82 -30.08 10.19
CA CYS A 352 4.53 -29.80 10.82
C CYS A 352 4.31 -30.73 12.01
N VAL A 353 4.64 -30.24 13.22
CA VAL A 353 4.47 -31.02 14.45
C VAL A 353 3.02 -30.98 14.94
N TRP A 354 2.34 -29.86 14.72
CA TRP A 354 1.00 -29.66 15.24
C TRP A 354 0.12 -28.96 14.21
N LYS A 355 -1.11 -29.44 14.03
CA LYS A 355 -2.11 -28.85 13.15
C LYS A 355 -3.44 -28.75 13.87
N CYS A 356 -4.09 -27.61 13.74
CA CYS A 356 -5.41 -27.34 14.25
C CYS A 356 -6.37 -27.05 13.11
N LYS A 357 -7.52 -27.72 13.06
CA LYS A 357 -8.56 -27.51 12.04
C LYS A 357 -9.91 -27.22 12.69
N ARG A 358 -10.54 -26.11 12.31
CA ARG A 358 -11.90 -25.79 12.74
C ARG A 358 -12.92 -26.38 11.76
N LYS A 359 -13.94 -27.05 12.30
CA LYS A 359 -15.09 -27.57 11.53
C LYS A 359 -16.37 -27.27 12.32
N GLY A 360 -17.08 -26.24 11.92
CA GLY A 360 -18.23 -25.70 12.70
C GLY A 360 -17.79 -25.28 14.10
N ASN A 361 -18.51 -25.72 15.14
CA ASN A 361 -18.23 -25.43 16.54
C ASN A 361 -17.13 -26.32 17.15
N LYS A 362 -16.41 -27.11 16.36
CA LYS A 362 -15.41 -28.06 16.83
C LYS A 362 -14.02 -27.69 16.29
N ILE A 363 -13.02 -27.80 17.15
CA ILE A 363 -11.61 -27.72 16.78
C ILE A 363 -11.00 -29.10 16.96
N ILE A 364 -10.34 -29.59 15.91
CA ILE A 364 -9.64 -30.87 15.91
C ILE A 364 -8.14 -30.59 15.84
N PHE A 365 -7.40 -31.16 16.77
CA PHE A 365 -5.94 -31.09 16.86
C PHE A 365 -5.33 -32.36 16.29
N TYR A 366 -4.32 -32.17 15.44
CA TYR A 366 -3.58 -33.29 14.82
C TYR A 366 -2.11 -33.19 15.19
N LEU A 367 -1.52 -34.32 15.62
CA LEU A 367 -0.09 -34.47 15.79
C LEU A 367 0.53 -34.87 14.43
N PHE A 368 1.74 -34.38 14.16
CA PHE A 368 2.43 -34.53 12.87
C PHE A 368 1.59 -34.18 11.63
N GLY A 369 0.56 -33.32 11.80
CA GLY A 369 -0.28 -32.82 10.73
C GLY A 369 -1.37 -33.78 10.23
N PHE A 370 -1.41 -35.04 10.65
CA PHE A 370 -2.37 -36.06 10.18
C PHE A 370 -2.97 -36.94 11.31
N ILE A 371 -2.34 -37.13 12.47
CA ILE A 371 -2.89 -37.95 13.57
C ILE A 371 -3.83 -37.08 14.42
N PRO A 372 -5.15 -37.36 14.49
CA PRO A 372 -6.07 -36.60 15.33
C PRO A 372 -5.86 -37.04 16.81
N VAL A 373 -5.46 -36.09 17.66
CA VAL A 373 -5.16 -36.39 19.08
C VAL A 373 -6.16 -35.76 20.06
N TRP A 374 -6.83 -34.67 19.66
CA TRP A 374 -7.76 -34.01 20.55
C TRP A 374 -8.84 -33.24 19.78
N LYS A 375 -10.04 -33.12 20.41
CA LYS A 375 -11.20 -32.44 19.87
C LYS A 375 -11.82 -31.60 20.96
N ALA A 376 -11.94 -30.26 20.72
CA ALA A 376 -12.60 -29.34 21.61
C ALA A 376 -13.89 -28.82 20.94
N SER A 377 -14.94 -28.61 21.71
CA SER A 377 -16.19 -27.97 21.27
C SER A 377 -16.32 -26.63 21.98
N TYR A 378 -16.77 -25.59 21.27
CA TYR A 378 -17.14 -24.30 21.84
C TYR A 378 -18.67 -24.25 21.94
N TRP A 379 -19.14 -23.73 23.05
CA TRP A 379 -20.55 -23.40 23.29
C TRP A 379 -20.87 -22.05 22.68
#